data_f8caad035e7dad644bbb7fc047792892
#
_entry.id   f8caad035e7dad644bbb7fc047792892
#
_cell.length_a   1.000
_cell.length_b   1.000
_cell.length_c   1.000
_cell.angle_alpha   90.00
_cell.angle_beta   90.00
_cell.angle_gamma   90.00
#
_symmetry.space_group_name_H-M   'P 1'
#
loop_
_entity.id
_entity.type
_entity.pdbx_description
1 polymer ?
#
loop_
_entity_poly.entity_id
_entity_poly.type
_entity_poly.pdbx_seq_one_letter_code
_entity_poly.pdbx_strand_id
1 'polypeptide(L)'
;VKNEGTNLTYQLPQGAGKVNTGYGILILLGILSVSYLLISVLGLAGGLILLALPIGFLVISILWKQPKYGVWATLIMGFLSAGLTRYVPGPWGLSIDILLVLSWLVILMNKQIKVNWKFVKNDIVLISTIWMLYLGLEMVNPSGNGPIAWFYAMRGIGFYQFLTIPLIFLLFREDKDVQRFLNLLIGLSLFGTIWGFKQQIFGVDSAEYYWLYDLDHQDEHILHGVLRVFSFYSDAGAFGASQAMMALLCGILFMGPFSYVQRIKYLIVGIVFFLGFAISGTRGALMVPLAGGIAYLILMKNFKVLVSGFAAIVIVFCILKYTF
;
A
#
# COMPACT_ATOMS: atom_id res chain seq x y z
N VAL A 1 26.48 37.81 -40.31
CA VAL A 1 25.36 37.51 -39.44
C VAL A 1 25.92 37.43 -38.03
N LYS A 2 25.65 38.46 -37.22
CA LYS A 2 26.08 38.63 -35.83
C LYS A 2 25.27 37.66 -34.92
N ASN A 3 25.99 36.82 -34.17
CA ASN A 3 25.43 36.09 -33.03
C ASN A 3 25.34 37.05 -31.84
N GLU A 4 24.13 37.43 -31.48
CA GLU A 4 23.88 38.07 -30.19
C GLU A 4 23.58 36.97 -29.15
N GLY A 5 24.62 36.70 -28.34
CA GLY A 5 24.48 35.85 -27.15
C GLY A 5 23.69 36.61 -26.04
N THR A 6 22.47 36.25 -25.83
CA THR A 6 21.68 36.70 -24.66
C THR A 6 22.20 36.00 -23.41
N ASN A 7 23.08 36.70 -22.68
CA ASN A 7 23.44 36.34 -21.31
C ASN A 7 22.20 36.55 -20.40
N LEU A 8 21.47 35.48 -20.11
CA LEU A 8 20.46 35.44 -19.03
C LEU A 8 21.22 35.42 -17.70
N THR A 9 21.54 36.59 -17.19
CA THR A 9 21.94 36.76 -15.77
C THR A 9 20.72 36.56 -14.91
N TYR A 10 20.62 35.40 -14.25
CA TYR A 10 19.67 35.17 -13.17
C TYR A 10 20.00 36.16 -12.02
N GLN A 11 19.26 37.25 -11.93
CA GLN A 11 19.27 38.06 -10.71
C GLN A 11 18.53 37.26 -9.64
N LEU A 12 19.29 36.71 -8.69
CA LEU A 12 18.72 36.23 -7.41
C LEU A 12 17.95 37.38 -6.77
N PRO A 13 16.75 37.17 -6.25
CA PRO A 13 16.01 38.22 -5.55
C PRO A 13 16.84 38.69 -4.36
N GLN A 14 17.36 39.90 -4.44
CA GLN A 14 17.99 40.63 -3.33
C GLN A 14 16.86 41.02 -2.36
N GLY A 15 16.53 40.09 -1.45
CA GLY A 15 15.43 40.29 -0.48
C GLY A 15 15.35 39.19 0.57
N ALA A 16 16.43 38.42 0.78
CA ALA A 16 16.58 37.68 2.03
C ALA A 16 16.83 38.73 3.11
N GLY A 17 15.77 39.21 3.75
CA GLY A 17 15.89 40.12 4.89
C GLY A 17 16.88 39.51 5.85
N LYS A 18 17.92 40.29 6.25
CA LYS A 18 18.88 39.90 7.28
C LYS A 18 18.06 39.52 8.52
N VAL A 19 17.92 38.21 8.76
CA VAL A 19 17.35 37.71 10.01
C VAL A 19 18.19 38.33 11.10
N ASN A 20 17.59 39.23 11.90
CA ASN A 20 18.28 39.90 12.96
C ASN A 20 18.84 38.82 13.90
N THR A 21 20.16 38.72 14.00
CA THR A 21 20.87 37.65 14.71
C THR A 21 20.31 37.43 16.13
N GLY A 22 19.81 38.50 16.77
CA GLY A 22 19.16 38.43 18.08
C GLY A 22 17.86 37.62 18.07
N TYR A 23 17.00 37.77 17.04
CA TYR A 23 15.78 36.96 16.94
C TYR A 23 16.11 35.50 16.64
N GLY A 24 17.16 35.22 15.86
CA GLY A 24 17.62 33.87 15.59
C GLY A 24 18.06 33.13 16.86
N ILE A 25 18.80 33.83 17.73
CA ILE A 25 19.24 33.29 19.02
C ILE A 25 18.05 33.05 19.96
N LEU A 26 17.09 33.96 20.04
CA LEU A 26 15.89 33.79 20.87
C LEU A 26 15.05 32.61 20.42
N ILE A 27 14.87 32.43 19.11
CA ILE A 27 14.15 31.28 18.53
C ILE A 27 14.88 29.97 18.87
N LEU A 28 16.20 29.95 18.72
CA LEU A 28 17.02 28.77 19.04
C LEU A 28 16.91 28.40 20.53
N LEU A 29 17.03 29.38 21.43
CA LEU A 29 16.85 29.17 22.86
C LEU A 29 15.46 28.70 23.22
N GLY A 30 14.42 29.23 22.55
CA GLY A 30 13.04 28.76 22.69
C GLY A 30 12.88 27.29 22.28
N ILE A 31 13.41 26.90 21.11
CA ILE A 31 13.39 25.53 20.64
C ILE A 31 14.11 24.60 21.63
N LEU A 32 15.31 24.97 22.09
CA LEU A 32 16.08 24.17 23.04
C LEU A 32 15.34 24.01 24.39
N SER A 33 14.72 25.09 24.90
CA SER A 33 13.94 25.04 26.13
C SER A 33 12.72 24.13 26.03
N VAL A 34 11.96 24.24 24.94
CA VAL A 34 10.81 23.37 24.68
C VAL A 34 11.26 21.90 24.50
N SER A 35 12.38 21.66 23.80
CA SER A 35 12.95 20.33 23.62
C SER A 35 13.37 19.73 24.97
N TYR A 36 14.03 20.51 25.81
CA TYR A 36 14.42 20.08 27.16
C TYR A 36 13.18 19.71 28.01
N LEU A 37 12.17 20.58 28.02
CA LEU A 37 10.92 20.34 28.77
C LEU A 37 10.22 19.07 28.27
N LEU A 38 10.11 18.87 26.95
CA LEU A 38 9.48 17.66 26.38
C LEU A 38 10.24 16.40 26.80
N ILE A 39 11.57 16.41 26.74
CA ILE A 39 12.37 15.24 27.12
C ILE A 39 12.34 15.03 28.64
N SER A 40 12.37 16.08 29.44
CA SER A 40 12.38 15.97 30.91
C SER A 40 11.03 15.45 31.46
N VAL A 41 9.91 15.83 30.84
CA VAL A 41 8.57 15.42 31.28
C VAL A 41 8.16 14.06 30.70
N LEU A 42 8.44 13.83 29.42
CA LEU A 42 7.97 12.65 28.68
C LEU A 42 9.08 11.61 28.41
N GLY A 43 10.31 11.87 28.82
CA GLY A 43 11.44 10.95 28.60
C GLY A 43 11.65 10.61 27.13
N LEU A 44 11.76 9.32 26.84
CA LEU A 44 11.94 8.81 25.47
C LEU A 44 10.82 9.24 24.53
N ALA A 45 9.57 9.29 25.02
CA ALA A 45 8.42 9.72 24.20
C ALA A 45 8.56 11.18 23.76
N GLY A 46 9.09 12.06 24.61
CA GLY A 46 9.40 13.45 24.25
C GLY A 46 10.44 13.56 23.12
N GLY A 47 11.48 12.74 23.16
CA GLY A 47 12.47 12.64 22.09
C GLY A 47 11.88 12.17 20.77
N LEU A 48 11.00 11.16 20.80
CA LEU A 48 10.31 10.65 19.62
C LEU A 48 9.36 11.71 19.01
N ILE A 49 8.65 12.47 19.84
CA ILE A 49 7.80 13.58 19.37
C ILE A 49 8.65 14.65 18.66
N LEU A 50 9.80 15.01 19.21
CA LEU A 50 10.70 15.99 18.60
C LEU A 50 11.22 15.54 17.23
N LEU A 51 11.46 14.26 17.05
CA LEU A 51 11.84 13.69 15.75
C LEU A 51 10.65 13.62 14.79
N ALA A 52 9.46 13.31 15.30
CA ALA A 52 8.25 13.18 14.47
C ALA A 52 7.76 14.52 13.92
N LEU A 53 7.94 15.63 14.65
CA LEU A 53 7.48 16.96 14.22
C LEU A 53 8.11 17.42 12.88
N PRO A 54 9.45 17.44 12.68
CA PRO A 54 10.04 17.85 11.41
C PRO A 54 9.70 16.88 10.28
N ILE A 55 9.58 15.58 10.57
CA ILE A 55 9.16 14.57 9.58
C ILE A 55 7.71 14.83 9.18
N GLY A 56 6.82 15.06 10.13
CA GLY A 56 5.42 15.39 9.87
C GLY A 56 5.27 16.67 9.04
N PHE A 57 6.04 17.72 9.38
CA PHE A 57 6.06 18.96 8.60
C PHE A 57 6.55 18.74 7.16
N LEU A 58 7.59 17.91 6.99
CA LEU A 58 8.10 17.55 5.66
C LEU A 58 7.03 16.80 4.86
N VAL A 59 6.38 15.81 5.46
CA VAL A 59 5.30 15.04 4.82
C VAL A 59 4.16 15.98 4.41
N ILE A 60 3.67 16.83 5.31
CA ILE A 60 2.62 17.81 5.00
C ILE A 60 3.05 18.73 3.86
N SER A 61 4.29 19.21 3.86
CA SER A 61 4.82 20.10 2.82
C SER A 61 4.87 19.42 1.45
N ILE A 62 5.24 18.15 1.40
CA ILE A 62 5.23 17.33 0.17
C ILE A 62 3.79 17.12 -0.32
N LEU A 63 2.89 16.72 0.59
CA LEU A 63 1.48 16.50 0.26
C LEU A 63 0.79 17.79 -0.19
N TRP A 64 1.13 18.94 0.42
CA TRP A 64 0.60 20.23 0.03
C TRP A 64 0.92 20.61 -1.40
N LYS A 65 2.11 20.26 -1.88
CA LYS A 65 2.52 20.46 -3.28
C LYS A 65 1.93 19.41 -4.23
N GLN A 66 1.91 18.14 -3.82
CA GLN A 66 1.48 17.03 -4.66
C GLN A 66 0.77 15.94 -3.85
N PRO A 67 -0.56 16.02 -3.68
CA PRO A 67 -1.34 15.06 -2.87
C PRO A 67 -1.30 13.63 -3.42
N LYS A 68 -0.91 13.43 -4.68
CA LYS A 68 -0.66 12.07 -5.23
C LYS A 68 0.32 11.24 -4.36
N TYR A 69 1.32 11.90 -3.76
CA TYR A 69 2.29 11.19 -2.91
C TYR A 69 1.65 10.63 -1.63
N GLY A 70 0.57 11.24 -1.14
CA GLY A 70 -0.19 10.68 -0.01
C GLY A 70 -0.80 9.33 -0.35
N VAL A 71 -1.40 9.19 -1.52
CA VAL A 71 -1.96 7.91 -1.99
C VAL A 71 -0.85 6.87 -2.20
N TRP A 72 0.29 7.26 -2.78
CA TRP A 72 1.44 6.36 -2.93
C TRP A 72 1.99 5.90 -1.58
N ALA A 73 2.16 6.83 -0.64
CA ALA A 73 2.62 6.51 0.71
C ALA A 73 1.62 5.60 1.46
N THR A 74 0.32 5.83 1.29
CA THR A 74 -0.74 4.97 1.86
C THR A 74 -0.63 3.53 1.32
N LEU A 75 -0.41 3.34 0.02
CA LEU A 75 -0.23 2.01 -0.57
C LEU A 75 1.02 1.30 -0.03
N ILE A 76 2.13 2.03 0.07
CA ILE A 76 3.38 1.49 0.63
C ILE A 76 3.19 1.10 2.10
N MET A 77 2.61 1.99 2.91
CA MET A 77 2.36 1.72 4.33
C MET A 77 1.33 0.61 4.53
N GLY A 78 0.31 0.55 3.68
CA GLY A 78 -0.68 -0.54 3.69
C GLY A 78 -0.03 -1.91 3.47
N PHE A 79 0.98 -1.98 2.60
CA PHE A 79 1.74 -3.20 2.36
C PHE A 79 2.71 -3.53 3.50
N LEU A 80 3.41 -2.52 4.03
CA LEU A 80 4.47 -2.74 5.00
C LEU A 80 3.98 -2.87 6.46
N SER A 81 2.83 -2.27 6.79
CA SER A 81 2.37 -2.11 8.18
C SER A 81 2.29 -3.42 8.97
N ALA A 82 1.75 -4.47 8.37
CA ALA A 82 1.62 -5.78 9.02
C ALA A 82 2.98 -6.42 9.33
N GLY A 83 3.94 -6.28 8.43
CA GLY A 83 5.31 -6.75 8.65
C GLY A 83 6.06 -5.91 9.68
N LEU A 84 5.96 -4.59 9.59
CA LEU A 84 6.66 -3.67 10.49
C LEU A 84 6.30 -3.87 11.97
N THR A 85 5.05 -4.22 12.28
CA THR A 85 4.62 -4.49 13.67
C THR A 85 5.40 -5.60 14.35
N ARG A 86 5.99 -6.52 13.59
CA ARG A 86 6.80 -7.63 14.12
C ARG A 86 8.20 -7.19 14.54
N TYR A 87 8.75 -6.17 13.88
CA TYR A 87 10.10 -5.66 14.12
C TYR A 87 10.12 -4.46 15.06
N VAL A 88 9.16 -3.57 14.90
CA VAL A 88 9.07 -2.33 15.69
C VAL A 88 7.64 -2.22 16.23
N PRO A 89 7.47 -2.39 17.55
CA PRO A 89 6.16 -2.22 18.17
C PRO A 89 5.64 -0.81 17.94
N GLY A 90 4.42 -0.71 17.40
CA GLY A 90 3.81 0.59 17.16
C GLY A 90 2.51 0.48 16.35
N PRO A 91 1.68 1.51 16.38
CA PRO A 91 0.40 1.54 15.68
C PRO A 91 0.58 1.91 14.20
N TRP A 92 1.35 1.14 13.44
CA TRP A 92 1.66 1.42 12.03
C TRP A 92 0.43 1.57 11.14
N GLY A 93 -0.67 0.90 11.47
CA GLY A 93 -1.95 1.09 10.78
C GLY A 93 -2.49 2.50 10.86
N LEU A 94 -2.22 3.27 11.94
CA LEU A 94 -2.64 4.67 12.05
C LEU A 94 -1.95 5.57 11.02
N SER A 95 -0.76 5.21 10.54
CA SER A 95 -0.09 5.97 9.49
C SER A 95 -0.89 6.01 8.19
N ILE A 96 -1.63 4.94 7.88
CA ILE A 96 -2.54 4.85 6.73
C ILE A 96 -3.68 5.85 6.90
N ASP A 97 -4.31 5.87 8.08
CA ASP A 97 -5.41 6.81 8.40
C ASP A 97 -4.93 8.26 8.25
N ILE A 98 -3.79 8.57 8.87
CA ILE A 98 -3.20 9.92 8.85
C ILE A 98 -2.90 10.36 7.41
N LEU A 99 -2.26 9.51 6.61
CA LEU A 99 -1.92 9.82 5.22
C LEU A 99 -3.16 10.06 4.35
N LEU A 100 -4.21 9.25 4.51
CA LEU A 100 -5.47 9.42 3.80
C LEU A 100 -6.18 10.70 4.20
N VAL A 101 -6.32 10.95 5.50
CA VAL A 101 -6.97 12.16 6.02
C VAL A 101 -6.19 13.40 5.61
N LEU A 102 -4.86 13.40 5.71
CA LEU A 102 -4.03 14.52 5.25
C LEU A 102 -4.17 14.75 3.74
N SER A 103 -4.23 13.70 2.94
CA SER A 103 -4.44 13.81 1.48
C SER A 103 -5.77 14.49 1.16
N TRP A 104 -6.82 14.13 1.88
CA TRP A 104 -8.13 14.77 1.76
C TRP A 104 -8.12 16.21 2.23
N LEU A 105 -7.54 16.50 3.39
CA LEU A 105 -7.43 17.87 3.91
C LEU A 105 -6.68 18.79 2.94
N VAL A 106 -5.58 18.30 2.34
CA VAL A 106 -4.84 19.06 1.34
C VAL A 106 -5.70 19.37 0.12
N ILE A 107 -6.46 18.41 -0.40
CA ILE A 107 -7.34 18.63 -1.57
C ILE A 107 -8.45 19.64 -1.26
N LEU A 108 -9.00 19.59 -0.05
CA LEU A 108 -10.09 20.49 0.36
C LEU A 108 -9.59 21.89 0.70
N MET A 109 -8.40 22.03 1.30
CA MET A 109 -7.89 23.31 1.79
C MET A 109 -7.00 24.05 0.78
N ASN A 110 -6.26 23.32 -0.06
CA ASN A 110 -5.34 23.94 -1.01
C ASN A 110 -6.06 24.37 -2.30
N LYS A 111 -6.43 25.63 -2.38
CA LYS A 111 -7.11 26.24 -3.53
C LYS A 111 -6.30 26.20 -4.84
N GLN A 112 -5.00 25.98 -4.77
CA GLN A 112 -4.14 25.88 -5.96
C GLN A 112 -4.32 24.54 -6.69
N ILE A 113 -4.80 23.51 -5.98
CA ILE A 113 -5.06 22.19 -6.55
C ILE A 113 -6.46 22.19 -7.19
N LYS A 114 -6.48 22.35 -8.49
CA LYS A 114 -7.74 22.30 -9.25
C LYS A 114 -8.15 20.86 -9.51
N VAL A 115 -9.03 20.31 -8.67
CA VAL A 115 -9.65 19.00 -8.89
C VAL A 115 -10.99 19.13 -9.62
N ASN A 116 -11.26 18.18 -10.50
CA ASN A 116 -12.55 18.13 -11.17
C ASN A 116 -13.45 17.07 -10.50
N TRP A 117 -14.35 17.52 -9.67
CA TRP A 117 -15.28 16.69 -8.88
C TRP A 117 -16.24 15.84 -9.74
N LYS A 118 -16.36 16.10 -11.05
CA LYS A 118 -17.17 15.28 -11.95
C LYS A 118 -16.64 13.84 -12.03
N PHE A 119 -15.33 13.61 -11.83
CA PHE A 119 -14.73 12.27 -11.87
C PHE A 119 -15.09 11.39 -10.67
N VAL A 120 -15.56 11.98 -9.58
CA VAL A 120 -16.05 11.23 -8.40
C VAL A 120 -17.49 10.75 -8.61
N LYS A 121 -18.21 11.32 -9.58
CA LYS A 121 -19.58 10.91 -9.92
C LYS A 121 -19.55 9.71 -10.86
N ASN A 122 -19.25 8.55 -10.32
CA ASN A 122 -19.24 7.26 -11.04
C ASN A 122 -19.75 6.15 -10.14
N ASP A 123 -20.12 5.02 -10.76
CA ASP A 123 -20.73 3.88 -10.07
C ASP A 123 -19.84 3.26 -9.01
N ILE A 124 -18.52 3.24 -9.22
CA ILE A 124 -17.57 2.64 -8.25
C ILE A 124 -17.55 3.44 -6.95
N VAL A 125 -17.51 4.77 -7.06
CA VAL A 125 -17.57 5.66 -5.89
C VAL A 125 -18.94 5.56 -5.20
N LEU A 126 -20.02 5.46 -5.98
CA LEU A 126 -21.37 5.28 -5.44
C LEU A 126 -21.45 3.97 -4.65
N ILE A 127 -20.99 2.85 -5.21
CA ILE A 127 -21.01 1.54 -4.54
C ILE A 127 -20.16 1.57 -3.27
N SER A 128 -18.95 2.17 -3.31
CA SER A 128 -18.10 2.30 -2.12
C SER A 128 -18.75 3.17 -1.03
N THR A 129 -19.51 4.18 -1.42
CA THR A 129 -20.27 5.03 -0.50
C THR A 129 -21.42 4.26 0.14
N ILE A 130 -22.20 3.51 -0.65
CA ILE A 130 -23.27 2.66 -0.14
C ILE A 130 -22.72 1.61 0.83
N TRP A 131 -21.58 0.99 0.48
CA TRP A 131 -20.89 0.04 1.35
C TRP A 131 -20.47 0.67 2.67
N MET A 132 -19.91 1.88 2.64
CA MET A 132 -19.53 2.60 3.85
C MET A 132 -20.73 2.98 4.71
N LEU A 133 -21.86 3.38 4.10
CA LEU A 133 -23.12 3.64 4.81
C LEU A 133 -23.65 2.38 5.49
N TYR A 134 -23.62 1.23 4.81
CA TYR A 134 -23.97 -0.06 5.39
C TYR A 134 -23.10 -0.39 6.61
N LEU A 135 -21.78 -0.24 6.48
CA LEU A 135 -20.88 -0.43 7.62
C LEU A 135 -21.16 0.56 8.77
N GLY A 136 -21.63 1.76 8.45
CA GLY A 136 -22.10 2.71 9.46
C GLY A 136 -23.30 2.20 10.25
N LEU A 137 -24.24 1.51 9.60
CA LEU A 137 -25.39 0.87 10.26
C LEU A 137 -24.96 -0.29 11.16
N GLU A 138 -23.90 -1.02 10.80
CA GLU A 138 -23.35 -2.11 11.63
C GLU A 138 -22.82 -1.63 13.00
N MET A 139 -22.54 -0.34 13.15
CA MET A 139 -22.15 0.24 14.46
C MET A 139 -23.20 0.04 15.54
N VAL A 140 -24.48 0.05 15.16
CA VAL A 140 -25.62 -0.12 16.08
C VAL A 140 -26.14 -1.56 16.10
N ASN A 141 -25.46 -2.51 15.49
CA ASN A 141 -25.83 -3.91 15.47
C ASN A 141 -25.74 -4.50 16.89
N PRO A 142 -26.85 -4.99 17.48
CA PRO A 142 -26.88 -5.52 18.85
C PRO A 142 -26.06 -6.81 19.01
N SER A 143 -25.79 -7.53 17.91
CA SER A 143 -24.92 -8.72 17.90
C SER A 143 -23.44 -8.40 17.73
N GLY A 144 -23.08 -7.13 17.58
CA GLY A 144 -21.70 -6.68 17.43
C GLY A 144 -20.96 -6.61 18.78
N ASN A 145 -19.62 -6.65 18.70
CA ASN A 145 -18.74 -6.54 19.88
C ASN A 145 -18.55 -5.09 20.36
N GLY A 146 -19.50 -4.20 20.04
CA GLY A 146 -19.50 -2.81 20.45
C GLY A 146 -18.77 -1.84 19.50
N PRO A 147 -18.91 -0.50 19.75
CA PRO A 147 -18.41 0.54 18.83
C PRO A 147 -16.89 0.52 18.62
N ILE A 148 -16.11 0.11 19.63
CA ILE A 148 -14.64 0.06 19.53
C ILE A 148 -14.23 -1.05 18.56
N ALA A 149 -14.78 -2.26 18.70
CA ALA A 149 -14.51 -3.37 17.81
C ALA A 149 -14.96 -3.05 16.38
N TRP A 150 -16.14 -2.44 16.24
CA TRP A 150 -16.63 -1.94 14.96
C TRP A 150 -15.64 -0.95 14.31
N PHE A 151 -15.12 0.02 15.07
CA PHE A 151 -14.18 1.02 14.55
C PHE A 151 -12.90 0.37 13.97
N TYR A 152 -12.34 -0.63 14.66
CA TYR A 152 -11.17 -1.34 14.16
C TYR A 152 -11.49 -2.18 12.92
N ALA A 153 -12.62 -2.86 12.90
CA ALA A 153 -13.02 -3.72 11.79
C ALA A 153 -13.34 -2.91 10.52
N MET A 154 -14.13 -1.82 10.64
CA MET A 154 -14.60 -1.04 9.50
C MET A 154 -13.44 -0.38 8.71
N ARG A 155 -12.29 -0.11 9.35
CA ARG A 155 -11.13 0.52 8.71
C ARG A 155 -10.64 -0.30 7.52
N GLY A 156 -10.38 -1.58 7.72
CA GLY A 156 -9.90 -2.48 6.66
C GLY A 156 -10.98 -2.89 5.65
N ILE A 157 -12.24 -3.05 6.12
CA ILE A 157 -13.34 -3.58 5.32
C ILE A 157 -13.94 -2.52 4.37
N GLY A 158 -13.97 -1.24 4.77
CA GLY A 158 -14.64 -0.21 3.96
C GLY A 158 -14.02 1.17 4.00
N PHE A 159 -13.55 1.64 5.14
CA PHE A 159 -13.09 3.03 5.30
C PHE A 159 -11.91 3.39 4.38
N TYR A 160 -10.91 2.51 4.28
CA TYR A 160 -9.78 2.74 3.38
C TYR A 160 -10.21 2.77 1.91
N GLN A 161 -11.11 1.91 1.50
CA GLN A 161 -11.67 1.90 0.15
C GLN A 161 -12.46 3.17 -0.13
N PHE A 162 -13.34 3.55 0.79
CA PHE A 162 -14.17 4.75 0.71
C PHE A 162 -13.36 6.03 0.56
N LEU A 163 -12.23 6.15 1.26
CA LEU A 163 -11.34 7.31 1.13
C LEU A 163 -10.42 7.25 -0.08
N THR A 164 -9.89 6.07 -0.42
CA THR A 164 -8.86 5.92 -1.46
C THR A 164 -9.46 5.96 -2.87
N ILE A 165 -10.61 5.32 -3.10
CA ILE A 165 -11.21 5.24 -4.43
C ILE A 165 -11.49 6.63 -5.03
N PRO A 166 -12.17 7.57 -4.34
CA PRO A 166 -12.36 8.90 -4.90
C PRO A 166 -11.06 9.67 -5.09
N LEU A 167 -10.06 9.50 -4.19
CA LEU A 167 -8.74 10.13 -4.34
C LEU A 167 -8.04 9.67 -5.63
N ILE A 168 -8.15 8.39 -5.98
CA ILE A 168 -7.61 7.86 -7.22
C ILE A 168 -8.28 8.55 -8.41
N PHE A 169 -9.60 8.63 -8.45
CA PHE A 169 -10.32 9.29 -9.55
C PHE A 169 -10.04 10.80 -9.65
N LEU A 170 -9.75 11.46 -8.53
CA LEU A 170 -9.41 12.89 -8.51
C LEU A 170 -7.99 13.17 -8.98
N LEU A 171 -7.03 12.32 -8.61
CA LEU A 171 -5.61 12.62 -8.72
C LEU A 171 -4.90 11.87 -9.87
N PHE A 172 -5.33 10.65 -10.20
CA PHE A 172 -4.66 9.78 -11.17
C PHE A 172 -5.40 9.82 -12.50
N ARG A 173 -4.83 10.51 -13.50
CA ARG A 173 -5.49 10.74 -14.79
C ARG A 173 -4.60 10.42 -15.98
N GLU A 174 -3.33 10.19 -15.77
CA GLU A 174 -2.36 9.92 -16.82
C GLU A 174 -2.13 8.42 -16.92
N ASP A 175 -1.95 7.90 -18.15
CA ASP A 175 -1.57 6.50 -18.37
C ASP A 175 -0.27 6.14 -17.63
N LYS A 176 0.62 7.12 -17.49
CA LYS A 176 1.86 6.97 -16.69
C LYS A 176 1.57 6.69 -15.21
N ASP A 177 0.47 7.20 -14.66
CA ASP A 177 0.11 6.93 -13.27
C ASP A 177 -0.26 5.46 -13.08
N VAL A 178 -1.00 4.86 -14.03
CA VAL A 178 -1.34 3.43 -14.03
C VAL A 178 -0.08 2.58 -14.12
N GLN A 179 0.85 2.96 -15.01
CA GLN A 179 2.11 2.21 -15.16
C GLN A 179 2.99 2.31 -13.90
N ARG A 180 3.05 3.47 -13.25
CA ARG A 180 3.74 3.65 -11.97
C ARG A 180 3.09 2.81 -10.86
N PHE A 181 1.76 2.78 -10.82
CA PHE A 181 1.01 1.96 -9.87
C PHE A 181 1.35 0.47 -10.05
N LEU A 182 1.29 -0.04 -11.26
CA LEU A 182 1.63 -1.44 -11.55
C LEU A 182 3.09 -1.76 -11.17
N ASN A 183 4.03 -0.87 -11.50
CA ASN A 183 5.44 -1.06 -11.14
C ASN A 183 5.65 -1.06 -9.62
N LEU A 184 4.97 -0.16 -8.89
CA LEU A 184 5.03 -0.13 -7.43
C LEU A 184 4.45 -1.41 -6.82
N LEU A 185 3.28 -1.83 -7.29
CA LEU A 185 2.61 -3.04 -6.83
C LEU A 185 3.46 -4.29 -7.08
N ILE A 186 4.04 -4.41 -8.28
CA ILE A 186 4.98 -5.48 -8.62
C ILE A 186 6.21 -5.44 -7.71
N GLY A 187 6.78 -4.25 -7.50
CA GLY A 187 7.98 -4.08 -6.65
C GLY A 187 7.74 -4.47 -5.20
N LEU A 188 6.65 -4.00 -4.59
CA LEU A 188 6.26 -4.34 -3.22
C LEU A 188 5.97 -5.83 -3.08
N SER A 189 5.24 -6.41 -4.04
CA SER A 189 4.93 -7.85 -4.03
C SER A 189 6.18 -8.71 -4.22
N LEU A 190 7.14 -8.30 -5.07
CA LEU A 190 8.44 -8.97 -5.20
C LEU A 190 9.23 -8.93 -3.90
N PHE A 191 9.26 -7.79 -3.21
CA PHE A 191 9.85 -7.70 -1.88
C PHE A 191 9.22 -8.72 -0.93
N GLY A 192 7.88 -8.79 -0.89
CA GLY A 192 7.17 -9.79 -0.10
C GLY A 192 7.49 -11.22 -0.52
N THR A 193 7.63 -11.50 -1.83
CA THR A 193 8.00 -12.84 -2.33
C THR A 193 9.40 -13.24 -1.88
N ILE A 194 10.38 -12.35 -2.03
CA ILE A 194 11.77 -12.58 -1.59
C ILE A 194 11.82 -12.86 -0.09
N TRP A 195 11.06 -12.07 0.68
CA TRP A 195 10.96 -12.30 2.13
C TRP A 195 10.28 -13.63 2.45
N GLY A 196 9.27 -14.04 1.71
CA GLY A 196 8.65 -15.35 1.84
C GLY A 196 9.61 -16.50 1.52
N PHE A 197 10.44 -16.36 0.49
CA PHE A 197 11.52 -17.32 0.21
C PHE A 197 12.56 -17.39 1.34
N LYS A 198 12.90 -16.23 1.93
CA LYS A 198 13.77 -16.21 3.13
C LYS A 198 13.16 -17.02 4.27
N GLN A 199 11.88 -16.84 4.57
CA GLN A 199 11.18 -17.62 5.60
C GLN A 199 11.13 -19.12 5.27
N GLN A 200 10.91 -19.48 4.00
CA GLN A 200 10.84 -20.88 3.57
C GLN A 200 12.19 -21.59 3.65
N ILE A 201 13.29 -20.91 3.30
CA ILE A 201 14.64 -21.52 3.17
C ILE A 201 15.43 -21.43 4.47
N PHE A 202 15.42 -20.27 5.11
CA PHE A 202 16.21 -19.98 6.31
C PHE A 202 15.39 -19.98 7.60
N GLY A 203 14.06 -20.08 7.49
CA GLY A 203 13.15 -19.98 8.62
C GLY A 203 12.84 -18.54 9.01
N VAL A 204 12.14 -18.40 10.13
CA VAL A 204 11.81 -17.09 10.75
C VAL A 204 13.05 -16.54 11.45
N ASP A 205 13.20 -15.20 11.41
CA ASP A 205 14.25 -14.52 12.17
C ASP A 205 13.86 -14.31 13.64
N SER A 206 14.77 -13.74 14.44
CA SER A 206 14.54 -13.55 15.88
C SER A 206 13.32 -12.71 16.22
N ALA A 207 13.01 -11.67 15.42
CA ALA A 207 11.85 -10.82 15.65
C ALA A 207 10.55 -11.53 15.25
N GLU A 208 10.55 -12.23 14.11
CA GLU A 208 9.44 -13.07 13.67
C GLU A 208 9.20 -14.24 14.63
N TYR A 209 10.29 -14.84 15.17
CA TYR A 209 10.22 -15.91 16.17
C TYR A 209 9.56 -15.42 17.46
N TYR A 210 10.02 -14.28 17.99
CA TYR A 210 9.42 -13.66 19.16
C TYR A 210 7.94 -13.37 18.95
N TRP A 211 7.60 -12.77 17.80
CA TRP A 211 6.20 -12.47 17.46
C TRP A 211 5.36 -13.75 17.36
N LEU A 212 5.90 -14.80 16.76
CA LEU A 212 5.18 -16.04 16.49
C LEU A 212 4.97 -16.88 17.76
N TYR A 213 6.03 -17.07 18.57
CA TYR A 213 6.03 -17.99 19.69
C TYR A 213 5.82 -17.31 21.04
N ASP A 214 6.41 -16.16 21.29
CA ASP A 214 6.33 -15.47 22.58
C ASP A 214 5.07 -14.61 22.71
N LEU A 215 4.51 -14.13 21.58
CA LEU A 215 3.25 -13.40 21.52
C LEU A 215 2.04 -14.27 21.08
N ASP A 216 2.21 -15.59 21.04
CA ASP A 216 1.13 -16.59 20.86
C ASP A 216 0.34 -16.47 19.54
N HIS A 217 1.06 -16.29 18.41
CA HIS A 217 0.45 -16.25 17.07
C HIS A 217 0.65 -17.57 16.30
N GLN A 218 1.07 -18.66 16.96
CA GLN A 218 1.40 -19.93 16.30
C GLN A 218 0.17 -20.62 15.69
N ASP A 219 -0.98 -20.57 16.35
CA ASP A 219 -2.18 -21.30 15.94
C ASP A 219 -2.66 -20.94 14.53
N GLU A 220 -2.43 -19.68 14.11
CA GLU A 220 -2.80 -19.20 12.78
C GLU A 220 -1.75 -19.50 11.71
N HIS A 221 -0.48 -19.69 12.11
CA HIS A 221 0.68 -19.72 11.22
C HIS A 221 1.35 -21.08 11.16
N ILE A 222 1.11 -21.98 12.11
CA ILE A 222 1.66 -23.34 12.13
C ILE A 222 0.51 -24.35 12.00
N LEU A 223 0.46 -25.04 10.85
CA LEU A 223 -0.52 -26.09 10.61
C LEU A 223 0.18 -27.44 10.57
N HIS A 224 -0.26 -28.38 11.41
CA HIS A 224 0.33 -29.73 11.51
C HIS A 224 1.85 -29.72 11.71
N GLY A 225 2.36 -28.76 12.49
CA GLY A 225 3.78 -28.59 12.76
C GLY A 225 4.62 -28.00 11.63
N VAL A 226 3.97 -27.54 10.54
CA VAL A 226 4.64 -26.89 9.41
C VAL A 226 4.31 -25.40 9.39
N LEU A 227 5.35 -24.57 9.31
CA LEU A 227 5.20 -23.13 9.17
C LEU A 227 4.58 -22.81 7.81
N ARG A 228 3.48 -22.08 7.80
CA ARG A 228 2.91 -21.47 6.61
C ARG A 228 3.56 -20.11 6.40
N VAL A 229 4.18 -19.93 5.26
CA VAL A 229 4.89 -18.69 4.92
C VAL A 229 3.92 -17.52 4.86
N PHE A 230 4.16 -16.50 5.67
CA PHE A 230 3.33 -15.29 5.78
C PHE A 230 4.03 -14.02 5.27
N SER A 231 5.35 -14.04 5.13
CA SER A 231 6.16 -12.90 4.64
C SER A 231 5.88 -11.61 5.43
N PHE A 232 5.73 -10.47 4.76
CA PHE A 232 5.34 -9.17 5.34
C PHE A 232 3.81 -8.98 5.43
N TYR A 233 3.01 -9.98 5.10
CA TYR A 233 1.55 -9.93 5.18
C TYR A 233 1.05 -10.30 6.58
N SER A 234 -0.24 -10.06 6.84
CA SER A 234 -0.88 -10.43 8.10
C SER A 234 -0.76 -11.92 8.39
N ASP A 235 -1.00 -12.72 7.37
CA ASP A 235 -1.05 -14.19 7.44
C ASP A 235 -0.68 -14.84 6.10
N ALA A 236 -0.52 -16.17 6.13
CA ALA A 236 -0.19 -16.95 4.94
C ALA A 236 -1.30 -16.92 3.86
N GLY A 237 -2.56 -16.73 4.27
CA GLY A 237 -3.69 -16.60 3.33
C GLY A 237 -3.60 -15.32 2.53
N ALA A 238 -3.36 -14.19 3.19
CA ALA A 238 -3.17 -12.89 2.57
C ALA A 238 -1.94 -12.89 1.66
N PHE A 239 -0.82 -13.49 2.10
CA PHE A 239 0.36 -13.67 1.27
C PHE A 239 0.03 -14.48 0.02
N GLY A 240 -0.56 -15.67 0.17
CA GLY A 240 -0.89 -16.56 -0.95
C GLY A 240 -1.86 -15.92 -1.94
N ALA A 241 -2.92 -15.26 -1.46
CA ALA A 241 -3.88 -14.55 -2.31
C ALA A 241 -3.25 -13.40 -3.10
N SER A 242 -2.38 -12.62 -2.44
CA SER A 242 -1.64 -11.54 -3.09
C SER A 242 -0.71 -12.09 -4.18
N GLN A 243 0.05 -13.15 -3.89
CA GLN A 243 0.95 -13.77 -4.85
C GLN A 243 0.21 -14.37 -6.05
N ALA A 244 -0.90 -15.04 -5.81
CA ALA A 244 -1.76 -15.60 -6.85
C ALA A 244 -2.35 -14.49 -7.76
N MET A 245 -2.80 -13.38 -7.18
CA MET A 245 -3.28 -12.22 -7.93
C MET A 245 -2.15 -11.60 -8.78
N MET A 246 -0.95 -11.46 -8.22
CA MET A 246 0.18 -10.89 -8.95
C MET A 246 0.69 -11.79 -10.07
N ALA A 247 0.66 -13.10 -9.87
CA ALA A 247 0.96 -14.07 -10.93
C ALA A 247 -0.02 -13.95 -12.10
N LEU A 248 -1.33 -13.87 -11.81
CA LEU A 248 -2.36 -13.65 -12.82
C LEU A 248 -2.17 -12.31 -13.54
N LEU A 249 -1.95 -11.22 -12.82
CA LEU A 249 -1.70 -9.88 -13.38
C LEU A 249 -0.51 -9.90 -14.34
N CYS A 250 0.61 -10.49 -13.92
CA CYS A 250 1.79 -10.63 -14.78
C CYS A 250 1.51 -11.52 -16.01
N GLY A 251 0.72 -12.57 -15.86
CA GLY A 251 0.24 -13.40 -16.98
C GLY A 251 -0.58 -12.59 -18.00
N ILE A 252 -1.49 -11.74 -17.54
CA ILE A 252 -2.27 -10.83 -18.39
C ILE A 252 -1.36 -9.82 -19.09
N LEU A 253 -0.41 -9.21 -18.36
CA LEU A 253 0.54 -8.24 -18.92
C LEU A 253 1.49 -8.91 -19.94
N PHE A 254 1.87 -10.18 -19.75
CA PHE A 254 2.63 -10.95 -20.73
C PHE A 254 1.88 -11.09 -22.06
N MET A 255 0.56 -11.26 -22.04
CA MET A 255 -0.27 -11.33 -23.23
C MET A 255 -0.62 -9.97 -23.84
N GLY A 256 -0.31 -8.88 -23.13
CA GLY A 256 -0.60 -7.50 -23.53
C GLY A 256 0.25 -6.98 -24.70
N PRO A 257 -0.09 -5.78 -25.23
CA PRO A 257 0.60 -5.15 -26.36
C PRO A 257 1.91 -4.47 -25.92
N PHE A 258 2.81 -5.23 -25.30
CA PHE A 258 4.11 -4.76 -24.82
C PHE A 258 5.24 -5.27 -25.72
N SER A 259 6.43 -4.63 -25.61
CA SER A 259 7.62 -5.10 -26.31
C SER A 259 8.02 -6.51 -25.86
N TYR A 260 8.71 -7.25 -26.71
CA TYR A 260 9.12 -8.63 -26.40
C TYR A 260 9.90 -8.71 -25.07
N VAL A 261 10.81 -7.79 -24.83
CA VAL A 261 11.61 -7.72 -23.58
C VAL A 261 10.71 -7.52 -22.35
N GLN A 262 9.73 -6.62 -22.46
CA GLN A 262 8.79 -6.38 -21.35
C GLN A 262 7.91 -7.61 -21.09
N ARG A 263 7.45 -8.28 -22.14
CA ARG A 263 6.65 -9.51 -22.02
C ARG A 263 7.43 -10.62 -21.31
N ILE A 264 8.69 -10.86 -21.70
CA ILE A 264 9.55 -11.85 -21.02
C ILE A 264 9.78 -11.47 -19.56
N LYS A 265 10.00 -10.18 -19.26
CA LYS A 265 10.11 -9.71 -17.88
C LYS A 265 8.85 -10.04 -17.07
N TYR A 266 7.65 -9.76 -17.59
CA TYR A 266 6.40 -10.10 -16.91
C TYR A 266 6.21 -11.63 -16.73
N LEU A 267 6.62 -12.43 -17.70
CA LEU A 267 6.57 -13.88 -17.58
C LEU A 267 7.47 -14.39 -16.43
N ILE A 268 8.73 -13.94 -16.38
CA ILE A 268 9.67 -14.33 -15.33
C ILE A 268 9.15 -13.92 -13.95
N VAL A 269 8.70 -12.67 -13.81
CA VAL A 269 8.15 -12.15 -12.56
C VAL A 269 6.86 -12.89 -12.17
N GLY A 270 6.01 -13.23 -13.13
CA GLY A 270 4.81 -14.02 -12.91
C GLY A 270 5.11 -15.43 -12.38
N ILE A 271 6.16 -16.08 -12.90
CA ILE A 271 6.63 -17.37 -12.39
C ILE A 271 7.12 -17.23 -10.94
N VAL A 272 7.88 -16.18 -10.61
CA VAL A 272 8.34 -15.91 -9.24
C VAL A 272 7.16 -15.75 -8.28
N PHE A 273 6.11 -15.02 -8.68
CA PHE A 273 4.89 -14.88 -7.88
C PHE A 273 4.13 -16.22 -7.74
N PHE A 274 4.07 -17.00 -8.80
CA PHE A 274 3.44 -18.33 -8.74
C PHE A 274 4.17 -19.26 -7.75
N LEU A 275 5.51 -19.23 -7.72
CA LEU A 275 6.30 -19.95 -6.71
C LEU A 275 6.05 -19.40 -5.29
N GLY A 276 5.93 -18.05 -5.14
CA GLY A 276 5.53 -17.42 -3.89
C GLY A 276 4.16 -17.89 -3.40
N PHE A 277 3.19 -18.00 -4.32
CA PHE A 277 1.88 -18.58 -4.02
C PHE A 277 2.00 -20.04 -3.55
N ALA A 278 2.79 -20.86 -4.25
CA ALA A 278 2.95 -22.28 -3.91
C ALA A 278 3.50 -22.48 -2.50
N ILE A 279 4.53 -21.71 -2.07
CA ILE A 279 5.11 -21.82 -0.73
C ILE A 279 4.18 -21.32 0.39
N SER A 280 3.15 -20.54 0.08
CA SER A 280 2.18 -20.09 1.09
C SER A 280 1.33 -21.22 1.68
N GLY A 281 1.24 -22.35 0.99
CA GLY A 281 0.40 -23.49 1.38
C GLY A 281 -1.10 -23.17 1.46
N THR A 282 -1.57 -22.08 0.84
CA THR A 282 -2.94 -21.60 0.97
C THR A 282 -3.81 -22.05 -0.20
N ARG A 283 -4.54 -23.15 -0.02
CA ARG A 283 -5.44 -23.70 -1.06
C ARG A 283 -6.54 -22.72 -1.49
N GLY A 284 -7.12 -21.97 -0.56
CA GLY A 284 -8.17 -20.98 -0.83
C GLY A 284 -7.71 -19.87 -1.80
N ALA A 285 -6.43 -19.54 -1.84
CA ALA A 285 -5.90 -18.53 -2.75
C ALA A 285 -5.96 -18.93 -4.24
N LEU A 286 -6.18 -20.22 -4.55
CA LEU A 286 -6.45 -20.70 -5.93
C LEU A 286 -7.70 -20.05 -6.53
N MET A 287 -8.65 -19.64 -5.71
CA MET A 287 -9.87 -18.98 -6.19
C MET A 287 -9.58 -17.65 -6.85
N VAL A 288 -8.48 -16.97 -6.48
CA VAL A 288 -8.10 -15.67 -7.05
C VAL A 288 -7.76 -15.78 -8.55
N PRO A 289 -6.77 -16.59 -8.97
CA PRO A 289 -6.45 -16.73 -10.38
C PRO A 289 -7.57 -17.41 -11.17
N LEU A 290 -8.36 -18.27 -10.53
CA LEU A 290 -9.51 -18.91 -11.17
C LEU A 290 -10.59 -17.88 -11.50
N ALA A 291 -11.07 -17.11 -10.54
CA ALA A 291 -12.08 -16.09 -10.74
C ALA A 291 -11.60 -14.97 -11.70
N GLY A 292 -10.38 -14.46 -11.46
CA GLY A 292 -9.81 -13.42 -12.31
C GLY A 292 -9.48 -13.90 -13.71
N GLY A 293 -9.04 -15.15 -13.89
CA GLY A 293 -8.84 -15.77 -15.19
C GLY A 293 -10.14 -15.93 -15.97
N ILE A 294 -11.21 -16.40 -15.33
CA ILE A 294 -12.54 -16.50 -15.94
C ILE A 294 -13.03 -15.10 -16.37
N ALA A 295 -12.92 -14.10 -15.48
CA ALA A 295 -13.31 -12.73 -15.80
C ALA A 295 -12.53 -12.19 -17.02
N TYR A 296 -11.21 -12.40 -17.06
CA TYR A 296 -10.38 -12.01 -18.19
C TYR A 296 -10.83 -12.67 -19.49
N LEU A 297 -11.08 -13.99 -19.47
CA LEU A 297 -11.52 -14.75 -20.63
C LEU A 297 -12.88 -14.25 -21.16
N ILE A 298 -13.81 -13.93 -20.27
CA ILE A 298 -15.12 -13.37 -20.65
C ILE A 298 -14.94 -12.00 -21.32
N LEU A 299 -14.09 -11.15 -20.76
CA LEU A 299 -13.83 -9.81 -21.31
C LEU A 299 -13.12 -9.83 -22.67
N MET A 300 -12.30 -10.84 -22.95
CA MET A 300 -11.63 -11.00 -24.24
C MET A 300 -12.57 -11.27 -25.43
N LYS A 301 -13.81 -11.71 -25.17
CA LYS A 301 -14.85 -11.99 -26.19
C LYS A 301 -14.38 -12.89 -27.36
N ASN A 302 -13.33 -13.68 -27.14
CA ASN A 302 -12.78 -14.60 -28.13
C ASN A 302 -13.05 -16.04 -27.70
N PHE A 303 -13.98 -16.71 -28.37
CA PHE A 303 -14.43 -18.04 -28.00
C PHE A 303 -13.31 -19.10 -27.97
N LYS A 304 -12.34 -19.01 -28.89
CA LYS A 304 -11.21 -19.97 -28.92
C LYS A 304 -10.31 -19.78 -27.68
N VAL A 305 -10.03 -18.52 -27.31
CA VAL A 305 -9.24 -18.17 -26.11
C VAL A 305 -10.03 -18.55 -24.86
N LEU A 306 -11.35 -18.36 -24.85
CA LEU A 306 -12.22 -18.77 -23.74
C LEU A 306 -12.11 -20.26 -23.46
N VAL A 307 -12.31 -21.10 -24.49
CA VAL A 307 -12.30 -22.56 -24.32
C VAL A 307 -10.92 -23.09 -23.96
N SER A 308 -9.86 -22.65 -24.65
CA SER A 308 -8.49 -23.08 -24.33
C SER A 308 -8.00 -22.59 -22.96
N GLY A 309 -8.34 -21.36 -22.59
CA GLY A 309 -8.00 -20.81 -21.32
C GLY A 309 -8.74 -21.49 -20.16
N PHE A 310 -10.04 -21.77 -20.33
CA PHE A 310 -10.80 -22.53 -19.35
C PHE A 310 -10.25 -23.96 -19.17
N ALA A 311 -9.93 -24.64 -20.25
CA ALA A 311 -9.29 -25.96 -20.20
C ALA A 311 -7.94 -25.89 -19.42
N ALA A 312 -7.12 -24.90 -19.72
CA ALA A 312 -5.85 -24.70 -18.99
C ALA A 312 -6.07 -24.46 -17.48
N ILE A 313 -7.05 -23.63 -17.09
CA ILE A 313 -7.41 -23.38 -15.69
C ILE A 313 -7.83 -24.68 -15.00
N VAL A 314 -8.69 -25.49 -15.63
CA VAL A 314 -9.15 -26.77 -15.10
C VAL A 314 -7.98 -27.74 -14.92
N ILE A 315 -7.08 -27.83 -15.89
CA ILE A 315 -5.89 -28.70 -15.81
C ILE A 315 -5.00 -28.27 -14.62
N VAL A 316 -4.69 -26.98 -14.51
CA VAL A 316 -3.89 -26.45 -13.40
C VAL A 316 -4.57 -26.71 -12.06
N PHE A 317 -5.89 -26.50 -11.97
CA PHE A 317 -6.66 -26.80 -10.76
C PHE A 317 -6.58 -28.28 -10.38
N CYS A 318 -6.74 -29.19 -11.35
CA CYS A 318 -6.63 -30.63 -11.12
C CYS A 318 -5.22 -31.01 -10.63
N ILE A 319 -4.17 -30.52 -11.28
CA ILE A 319 -2.79 -30.78 -10.87
C ILE A 319 -2.58 -30.32 -9.42
N LEU A 320 -2.94 -29.06 -9.10
CA LEU A 320 -2.75 -28.52 -7.76
C LEU A 320 -3.59 -29.24 -6.69
N LYS A 321 -4.80 -29.70 -7.04
CA LYS A 321 -5.63 -30.48 -6.11
C LYS A 321 -4.98 -31.81 -5.69
N TYR A 322 -4.23 -32.44 -6.59
CA TYR A 322 -3.58 -33.74 -6.30
C TYR A 322 -2.13 -33.59 -5.82
N THR A 323 -1.55 -32.39 -5.89
CA THR A 323 -0.16 -32.14 -5.47
C THR A 323 -0.09 -31.56 -4.04
N PHE A 324 -1.15 -30.93 -3.56
CA PHE A 324 -1.34 -30.39 -2.23
C PHE A 324 -2.51 -31.05 -1.52
#